data_7d747751a4ef41933824b86c9adc2a58
#
_entry.id   7d747751a4ef41933824b86c9adc2a58
#
_cell.length_a   1.000
_cell.length_b   1.000
_cell.length_c   1.000
_cell.angle_alpha   90.00
_cell.angle_beta   90.00
_cell.angle_gamma   90.00
#
_symmetry.space_group_name_H-M   'P 1'
#
loop_
_entity.id
_entity.type
_entity.pdbx_description
1 polymer ?
#
loop_
_entity_poly.entity_id
_entity_poly.type
_entity_poly.pdbx_seq_one_letter_code
_entity_poly.pdbx_strand_id
1 'polypeptide(L)'
;VCLPGLARASGDFEKLARVLAGDADTPRRVVALDYRGRGQSDYDPDPANYSFQTELADIIAVITALACQPAIFIGTSRGGILAMLLAALRPTAIAGVVLNDIGPVIEPKGLMRIKGYVGKLPQPRSYEEAGDILRHLFDAQFTKLSAEDWLANARRTFKEDKNGRLVPDYDVALAKSLEGVDFEKPLPP
;
A
#
# COMPACT_ATOMS: atom_id res chain seq x y z
N VAL A 1 11.06 6.71 -4.65
CA VAL A 1 10.48 6.11 -3.43
C VAL A 1 9.06 5.66 -3.74
N CYS A 2 8.73 4.39 -3.44
CA CYS A 2 7.44 3.79 -3.72
C CYS A 2 6.68 3.60 -2.41
N LEU A 3 5.45 4.10 -2.36
CA LEU A 3 4.57 4.11 -1.20
C LEU A 3 3.30 3.30 -1.50
N PRO A 4 3.10 2.12 -0.88
CA PRO A 4 1.96 1.25 -1.18
C PRO A 4 0.63 1.76 -0.63
N GLY A 5 -0.45 1.06 -0.99
CA GLY A 5 -1.79 1.28 -0.45
C GLY A 5 -1.93 0.82 1.00
N LEU A 6 -3.11 1.05 1.59
CA LEU A 6 -3.38 0.82 3.02
C LEU A 6 -3.00 -0.58 3.51
N ALA A 7 -3.48 -1.61 2.85
CA ALA A 7 -3.29 -3.02 3.21
C ALA A 7 -2.39 -3.73 2.19
N ARG A 8 -1.35 -3.03 1.72
CA ARG A 8 -0.43 -3.50 0.68
C ARG A 8 1.01 -3.31 1.15
N ALA A 9 1.93 -4.02 0.49
CA ALA A 9 3.34 -4.05 0.82
C ALA A 9 4.21 -3.64 -0.38
N SER A 10 5.50 -3.46 -0.16
CA SER A 10 6.52 -3.08 -1.15
C SER A 10 6.58 -4.00 -2.37
N GLY A 11 6.18 -5.27 -2.22
CA GLY A 11 6.11 -6.25 -3.30
C GLY A 11 5.22 -5.84 -4.48
N ASP A 12 4.28 -4.92 -4.29
CA ASP A 12 3.46 -4.39 -5.40
C ASP A 12 4.29 -3.62 -6.43
N PHE A 13 5.42 -3.08 -6.00
CA PHE A 13 6.32 -2.30 -6.86
C PHE A 13 7.47 -3.12 -7.46
N GLU A 14 7.55 -4.43 -7.20
CA GLU A 14 8.70 -5.24 -7.64
C GLU A 14 8.97 -5.16 -9.14
N LYS A 15 7.93 -5.33 -9.97
CA LYS A 15 8.07 -5.25 -11.44
C LYS A 15 8.56 -3.86 -11.87
N LEU A 16 7.96 -2.81 -11.33
CA LEU A 16 8.33 -1.42 -11.61
C LEU A 16 9.77 -1.14 -11.16
N ALA A 17 10.13 -1.56 -9.96
CA ALA A 17 11.46 -1.38 -9.40
C ALA A 17 12.54 -2.05 -10.26
N ARG A 18 12.29 -3.28 -10.74
CA ARG A 18 13.20 -4.00 -11.64
C ARG A 18 13.39 -3.26 -12.96
N VAL A 19 12.33 -2.74 -13.56
CA VAL A 19 12.40 -1.96 -14.81
C VAL A 19 13.20 -0.67 -14.59
N LEU A 20 12.87 0.10 -13.56
CA LEU A 20 13.53 1.39 -13.29
C LEU A 20 15.00 1.23 -12.88
N ALA A 21 15.34 0.17 -12.14
CA ALA A 21 16.71 -0.09 -11.72
C ALA A 21 17.57 -0.72 -12.82
N GLY A 22 16.93 -1.48 -13.73
CA GLY A 22 17.61 -2.14 -14.85
C GLY A 22 17.62 -1.34 -16.15
N ASP A 23 17.12 -0.10 -16.15
CA ASP A 23 17.16 0.77 -17.33
C ASP A 23 18.62 1.08 -17.71
N ALA A 24 18.98 0.77 -18.97
CA ALA A 24 20.37 0.87 -19.43
C ALA A 24 20.86 2.32 -19.56
N ASP A 25 19.96 3.24 -19.88
CA ASP A 25 20.30 4.63 -20.15
C ASP A 25 20.20 5.49 -18.89
N THR A 26 19.20 5.23 -18.06
CA THR A 26 18.90 6.04 -16.87
C THR A 26 18.52 5.19 -15.65
N PRO A 27 19.43 4.33 -15.14
CA PRO A 27 19.13 3.47 -14.01
C PRO A 27 18.75 4.28 -12.78
N ARG A 28 17.74 3.83 -12.03
CA ARG A 28 17.23 4.52 -10.85
C ARG A 28 17.43 3.68 -9.61
N ARG A 29 17.88 4.29 -8.52
CA ARG A 29 17.78 3.70 -7.20
C ARG A 29 16.31 3.71 -6.79
N VAL A 30 15.71 2.55 -6.56
CA VAL A 30 14.33 2.41 -6.13
C VAL A 30 14.29 1.97 -4.66
N VAL A 31 13.48 2.66 -3.87
CA VAL A 31 13.21 2.32 -2.47
C VAL A 31 11.71 2.11 -2.36
N ALA A 32 11.26 0.90 -2.07
CA ALA A 32 9.87 0.58 -1.81
C ALA A 32 9.73 0.26 -0.30
N LEU A 33 8.77 0.92 0.35
CA LEU A 33 8.59 0.80 1.80
C LEU A 33 7.48 -0.18 2.15
N ASP A 34 7.74 -0.95 3.20
CA ASP A 34 6.67 -1.57 3.98
C ASP A 34 6.40 -0.67 5.19
N TYR A 35 5.19 -0.12 5.29
CA TYR A 35 4.81 0.62 6.51
C TYR A 35 4.75 -0.35 7.69
N ARG A 36 4.78 0.19 8.92
CA ARG A 36 4.51 -0.62 10.11
C ARG A 36 3.24 -1.47 9.94
N GLY A 37 3.29 -2.72 10.38
CA GLY A 37 2.19 -3.67 10.27
C GLY A 37 1.92 -4.21 8.87
N ARG A 38 2.83 -4.05 7.90
CA ARG A 38 2.73 -4.61 6.54
C ARG A 38 4.05 -5.25 6.12
N GLY A 39 3.93 -6.28 5.28
CA GLY A 39 5.08 -6.93 4.67
C GLY A 39 6.08 -7.44 5.72
N GLN A 40 7.31 -6.95 5.61
CA GLN A 40 8.42 -7.33 6.49
C GLN A 40 8.62 -6.40 7.70
N SER A 41 7.85 -5.29 7.76
CA SER A 41 7.92 -4.38 8.92
C SER A 41 7.18 -4.93 10.12
N ASP A 42 7.67 -4.60 11.32
CA ASP A 42 7.07 -5.03 12.57
C ASP A 42 5.63 -4.54 12.74
N TYR A 43 4.84 -5.32 13.46
CA TYR A 43 3.49 -4.95 13.86
C TYR A 43 3.56 -4.04 15.08
N ASP A 44 2.74 -2.99 15.07
CA ASP A 44 2.67 -2.07 16.20
C ASP A 44 1.73 -2.64 17.28
N PRO A 45 2.16 -2.69 18.55
CA PRO A 45 1.29 -3.16 19.64
C PRO A 45 0.07 -2.23 19.87
N ASP A 46 0.17 -0.95 19.46
CA ASP A 46 -0.93 -0.01 19.53
C ASP A 46 -1.47 0.29 18.12
N PRO A 47 -2.67 -0.21 17.76
CA PRO A 47 -3.30 0.04 16.47
C PRO A 47 -3.53 1.53 16.15
N ALA A 48 -3.56 2.42 17.15
CA ALA A 48 -3.68 3.86 16.94
C ALA A 48 -2.47 4.44 16.18
N ASN A 49 -1.33 3.74 16.21
CA ASN A 49 -0.14 4.12 15.47
C ASN A 49 -0.23 3.84 13.95
N TYR A 50 -1.26 3.12 13.47
CA TYR A 50 -1.55 2.99 12.04
C TYR A 50 -2.24 4.26 11.49
N SER A 51 -1.67 5.40 11.80
CA SER A 51 -2.17 6.72 11.45
C SER A 51 -1.32 7.39 10.36
N PHE A 52 -1.90 8.34 9.63
CA PHE A 52 -1.15 9.13 8.65
C PHE A 52 0.02 9.88 9.28
N GLN A 53 -0.14 10.40 10.49
CA GLN A 53 0.89 11.15 11.20
C GLN A 53 2.11 10.27 11.49
N THR A 54 1.87 9.07 12.02
CA THR A 54 2.94 8.14 12.37
C THR A 54 3.64 7.59 11.13
N GLU A 55 2.87 7.17 10.12
CA GLU A 55 3.43 6.66 8.88
C GLU A 55 4.22 7.72 8.10
N LEU A 56 3.76 8.99 8.13
CA LEU A 56 4.51 10.10 7.55
C LEU A 56 5.84 10.34 8.28
N ALA A 57 5.84 10.25 9.60
CA ALA A 57 7.07 10.34 10.39
C ALA A 57 8.04 9.20 10.05
N ASP A 58 7.54 7.97 9.90
CA ASP A 58 8.33 6.81 9.47
C ASP A 58 8.94 7.04 8.08
N ILE A 59 8.15 7.52 7.11
CA ILE A 59 8.65 7.84 5.76
C ILE A 59 9.78 8.87 5.84
N ILE A 60 9.60 9.94 6.61
CA ILE A 60 10.61 10.99 6.79
C ILE A 60 11.88 10.41 7.39
N ALA A 61 11.76 9.56 8.40
CA ALA A 61 12.90 8.89 9.02
C ALA A 61 13.67 8.02 8.01
N VAL A 62 12.96 7.19 7.23
CA VAL A 62 13.55 6.31 6.24
C VAL A 62 14.26 7.09 5.13
N ILE A 63 13.61 8.09 4.50
CA ILE A 63 14.22 8.85 3.42
C ILE A 63 15.42 9.67 3.90
N THR A 64 15.43 10.07 5.17
CA THR A 64 16.56 10.77 5.80
C THR A 64 17.71 9.79 6.06
N ALA A 65 17.43 8.64 6.66
CA ALA A 65 18.45 7.62 6.96
C ALA A 65 19.11 7.08 5.69
N LEU A 66 18.34 6.93 4.60
CA LEU A 66 18.84 6.45 3.32
C LEU A 66 19.46 7.54 2.44
N ALA A 67 19.46 8.81 2.87
CA ALA A 67 19.92 9.97 2.13
C ALA A 67 19.36 10.01 0.69
N CYS A 68 18.06 9.73 0.53
CA CYS A 68 17.41 9.67 -0.79
C CYS A 68 16.50 10.88 -1.08
N GLN A 69 16.90 12.05 -0.60
CA GLN A 69 16.20 13.32 -0.82
C GLN A 69 17.08 14.26 -1.68
N PRO A 70 16.48 15.06 -2.61
CA PRO A 70 15.09 15.00 -3.05
C PRO A 70 14.83 13.75 -3.92
N ALA A 71 13.61 13.20 -3.85
CA ALA A 71 13.23 12.00 -4.59
C ALA A 71 11.90 12.15 -5.36
N ILE A 72 11.72 11.32 -6.39
CA ILE A 72 10.41 11.12 -7.00
C ILE A 72 9.65 10.09 -6.14
N PHE A 73 8.44 10.44 -5.74
CA PHE A 73 7.54 9.56 -4.99
C PHE A 73 6.47 8.99 -5.92
N ILE A 74 6.26 7.68 -5.83
CA ILE A 74 5.18 6.97 -6.51
C ILE A 74 4.27 6.43 -5.41
N GLY A 75 3.11 7.06 -5.23
CA GLY A 75 2.18 6.73 -4.16
C GLY A 75 0.90 6.13 -4.71
N THR A 76 0.55 4.92 -4.24
CA THR A 76 -0.72 4.26 -4.56
C THR A 76 -1.72 4.48 -3.43
N SER A 77 -2.91 5.02 -3.74
CA SER A 77 -4.00 5.20 -2.76
C SER A 77 -3.48 5.90 -1.48
N ARG A 78 -3.45 5.22 -0.32
CA ARG A 78 -2.89 5.73 0.93
C ARG A 78 -1.48 6.32 0.75
N GLY A 79 -0.62 5.67 -0.04
CA GLY A 79 0.71 6.16 -0.34
C GLY A 79 0.72 7.48 -1.10
N GLY A 80 -0.28 7.72 -1.94
CA GLY A 80 -0.46 9.01 -2.61
C GLY A 80 -0.88 10.11 -1.65
N ILE A 81 -1.75 9.81 -0.67
CA ILE A 81 -2.11 10.76 0.39
C ILE A 81 -0.88 11.13 1.21
N LEU A 82 -0.08 10.14 1.60
CA LEU A 82 1.17 10.39 2.34
C LEU A 82 2.18 11.21 1.53
N ALA A 83 2.26 11.01 0.20
CA ALA A 83 3.09 11.82 -0.67
C ALA A 83 2.60 13.27 -0.75
N MET A 84 1.28 13.51 -0.81
CA MET A 84 0.69 14.85 -0.76
C MET A 84 0.96 15.54 0.58
N LEU A 85 0.80 14.83 1.71
CA LEU A 85 1.12 15.35 3.03
C LEU A 85 2.62 15.66 3.18
N LEU A 86 3.49 14.81 2.64
CA LEU A 86 4.93 15.05 2.61
C LEU A 86 5.27 16.30 1.79
N ALA A 87 4.61 16.50 0.64
CA ALA A 87 4.81 17.68 -0.20
C ALA A 87 4.44 18.97 0.53
N ALA A 88 3.37 18.95 1.32
CA ALA A 88 2.97 20.10 2.14
C ALA A 88 3.93 20.35 3.30
N LEU A 89 4.42 19.29 3.95
CA LEU A 89 5.23 19.42 5.17
C LEU A 89 6.74 19.62 4.86
N ARG A 90 7.27 18.94 3.83
CA ARG A 90 8.68 18.97 3.43
C ARG A 90 8.84 19.03 1.91
N PRO A 91 8.47 20.14 1.27
CA PRO A 91 8.51 20.27 -0.19
C PRO A 91 9.90 20.04 -0.77
N THR A 92 10.96 20.37 -0.04
CA THR A 92 12.35 20.17 -0.46
C THR A 92 12.78 18.69 -0.54
N ALA A 93 12.02 17.78 0.06
CA ALA A 93 12.27 16.35 -0.03
C ALA A 93 11.75 15.74 -1.35
N ILE A 94 10.99 16.50 -2.13
CA ILE A 94 10.26 16.00 -3.30
C ILE A 94 10.84 16.60 -4.59
N ALA A 95 11.26 15.74 -5.51
CA ALA A 95 11.59 16.10 -6.88
C ALA A 95 10.40 15.94 -7.84
N GLY A 96 9.43 15.11 -7.49
CA GLY A 96 8.20 14.88 -8.24
C GLY A 96 7.32 13.84 -7.57
N VAL A 97 6.03 13.80 -7.95
CA VAL A 97 5.07 12.84 -7.41
C VAL A 97 4.28 12.20 -8.56
N VAL A 98 4.14 10.89 -8.51
CA VAL A 98 3.20 10.11 -9.32
C VAL A 98 2.09 9.61 -8.39
N LEU A 99 0.88 10.06 -8.60
CA LEU A 99 -0.30 9.60 -7.87
C LEU A 99 -0.95 8.47 -8.66
N ASN A 100 -0.97 7.28 -8.08
CA ASN A 100 -1.57 6.09 -8.68
C ASN A 100 -2.88 5.75 -7.95
N ASP A 101 -3.99 5.71 -8.69
CA ASP A 101 -5.33 5.41 -8.18
C ASP A 101 -5.76 6.29 -6.98
N ILE A 102 -5.37 7.56 -7.03
CA ILE A 102 -5.71 8.58 -6.04
C ILE A 102 -5.52 9.97 -6.66
N GLY A 103 -6.29 10.93 -6.21
CA GLY A 103 -6.18 12.34 -6.55
C GLY A 103 -6.36 13.23 -5.31
N PRO A 104 -6.31 14.54 -5.49
CA PRO A 104 -6.52 15.49 -4.39
C PRO A 104 -7.97 15.48 -3.86
N VAL A 105 -8.91 14.97 -4.65
CA VAL A 105 -10.30 14.73 -4.24
C VAL A 105 -10.49 13.24 -4.06
N ILE A 106 -10.90 12.84 -2.87
CA ILE A 106 -11.06 11.42 -2.51
C ILE A 106 -12.54 11.06 -2.55
N GLU A 107 -12.87 10.09 -3.41
CA GLU A 107 -14.24 9.59 -3.56
C GLU A 107 -14.67 8.71 -2.37
N PRO A 108 -15.71 9.10 -1.62
CA PRO A 108 -16.16 8.35 -0.44
C PRO A 108 -16.54 6.90 -0.74
N LYS A 109 -17.12 6.62 -1.92
CA LYS A 109 -17.52 5.27 -2.34
C LYS A 109 -16.34 4.30 -2.41
N GLY A 110 -15.15 4.78 -2.84
CA GLY A 110 -13.94 3.98 -2.87
C GLY A 110 -13.50 3.57 -1.48
N LEU A 111 -13.55 4.48 -0.53
CA LEU A 111 -13.18 4.23 0.88
C LEU A 111 -14.15 3.27 1.58
N MET A 112 -15.46 3.41 1.34
CA MET A 112 -16.46 2.47 1.88
C MET A 112 -16.20 1.03 1.43
N ARG A 113 -15.80 0.85 0.17
CA ARG A 113 -15.44 -0.47 -0.35
C ARG A 113 -14.20 -1.02 0.34
N ILE A 114 -13.15 -0.21 0.53
CA ILE A 114 -11.94 -0.61 1.26
C ILE A 114 -12.30 -1.06 2.69
N LYS A 115 -13.12 -0.31 3.41
CA LYS A 115 -13.66 -0.68 4.74
C LYS A 115 -14.42 -2.01 4.72
N GLY A 116 -14.98 -2.37 3.57
CA GLY A 116 -15.72 -3.63 3.39
C GLY A 116 -14.84 -4.88 3.48
N TYR A 117 -13.58 -4.82 3.05
CA TYR A 117 -12.71 -6.00 2.96
C TYR A 117 -11.44 -5.95 3.83
N VAL A 118 -10.91 -4.78 4.19
CA VAL A 118 -9.71 -4.68 5.04
C VAL A 118 -9.97 -5.30 6.40
N GLY A 119 -9.11 -6.25 6.79
CA GLY A 119 -9.23 -7.02 8.02
C GLY A 119 -10.34 -8.09 8.00
N LYS A 120 -11.03 -8.30 6.87
CA LYS A 120 -12.18 -9.21 6.75
C LYS A 120 -12.03 -10.23 5.63
N LEU A 121 -10.87 -10.31 5.01
CA LEU A 121 -10.62 -11.30 3.96
C LEU A 121 -10.80 -12.72 4.53
N PRO A 122 -11.50 -13.62 3.81
CA PRO A 122 -11.56 -15.02 4.19
C PRO A 122 -10.17 -15.61 4.28
N GLN A 123 -9.98 -16.61 5.14
CA GLN A 123 -8.73 -17.34 5.24
C GLN A 123 -8.68 -18.42 4.15
N PRO A 124 -7.84 -18.29 3.12
CA PRO A 124 -7.73 -19.29 2.06
C PRO A 124 -6.90 -20.48 2.53
N ARG A 125 -7.09 -21.64 1.87
CA ARG A 125 -6.34 -22.87 2.11
C ARG A 125 -5.11 -22.98 1.20
N SER A 126 -5.15 -22.31 0.04
CA SER A 126 -4.06 -22.27 -0.93
C SER A 126 -3.98 -20.90 -1.59
N TYR A 127 -2.87 -20.64 -2.30
CA TYR A 127 -2.73 -19.41 -3.09
C TYR A 127 -3.70 -19.35 -4.28
N GLU A 128 -4.11 -20.50 -4.82
CA GLU A 128 -5.12 -20.59 -5.88
C GLU A 128 -6.47 -20.12 -5.34
N GLU A 129 -6.91 -20.64 -4.17
CA GLU A 129 -8.14 -20.20 -3.50
C GLU A 129 -8.05 -18.71 -3.14
N ALA A 130 -6.90 -18.24 -2.69
CA ALA A 130 -6.66 -16.81 -2.44
C ALA A 130 -6.83 -15.96 -3.72
N GLY A 131 -6.34 -16.45 -4.85
CA GLY A 131 -6.52 -15.83 -6.15
C GLY A 131 -7.98 -15.73 -6.56
N ASP A 132 -8.76 -16.79 -6.35
CA ASP A 132 -10.21 -16.81 -6.62
C ASP A 132 -10.99 -15.85 -5.72
N ILE A 133 -10.63 -15.76 -4.43
CA ILE A 133 -11.20 -14.78 -3.50
C ILE A 133 -10.94 -13.36 -3.98
N LEU A 134 -9.70 -13.03 -4.35
CA LEU A 134 -9.35 -11.70 -4.83
C LEU A 134 -10.04 -11.39 -6.17
N ARG A 135 -10.11 -12.36 -7.06
CA ARG A 135 -10.85 -12.22 -8.32
C ARG A 135 -12.31 -11.90 -8.05
N HIS A 136 -12.98 -12.65 -7.18
CA HIS A 136 -14.38 -12.41 -6.85
C HIS A 136 -14.64 -11.01 -6.27
N LEU A 137 -13.67 -10.47 -5.51
CA LEU A 137 -13.78 -9.14 -4.91
C LEU A 137 -13.49 -8.00 -5.90
N PHE A 138 -12.65 -8.23 -6.92
CA PHE A 138 -12.05 -7.15 -7.70
C PHE A 138 -12.17 -7.30 -9.23
N ASP A 139 -12.76 -8.36 -9.78
CA ASP A 139 -12.86 -8.61 -11.22
C ASP A 139 -13.62 -7.50 -11.97
N ALA A 140 -14.63 -6.91 -11.35
CA ALA A 140 -15.36 -5.77 -11.92
C ALA A 140 -14.47 -4.53 -12.16
N GLN A 141 -13.31 -4.44 -11.47
CA GLN A 141 -12.36 -3.34 -11.59
C GLN A 141 -11.18 -3.70 -12.47
N PHE A 142 -10.77 -4.98 -12.44
CA PHE A 142 -9.60 -5.51 -13.13
C PHE A 142 -10.01 -6.58 -14.16
N THR A 143 -10.79 -6.17 -15.15
CA THR A 143 -11.42 -7.05 -16.13
C THR A 143 -10.45 -7.78 -17.08
N LYS A 144 -9.16 -7.43 -17.07
CA LYS A 144 -8.15 -7.96 -17.98
C LYS A 144 -7.09 -8.84 -17.33
N LEU A 145 -7.20 -9.11 -16.01
CA LEU A 145 -6.23 -9.96 -15.34
C LEU A 145 -6.45 -11.43 -15.67
N SER A 146 -5.36 -12.12 -16.01
CA SER A 146 -5.31 -13.57 -16.20
C SER A 146 -5.38 -14.32 -14.86
N ALA A 147 -5.58 -15.63 -14.89
CA ALA A 147 -5.49 -16.48 -13.70
C ALA A 147 -4.10 -16.40 -13.04
N GLU A 148 -3.04 -16.29 -13.84
CA GLU A 148 -1.67 -16.12 -13.34
C GLU A 148 -1.49 -14.77 -12.64
N ASP A 149 -2.10 -13.70 -13.15
CA ASP A 149 -2.06 -12.39 -12.50
C ASP A 149 -2.78 -12.41 -11.14
N TRP A 150 -3.91 -13.11 -11.05
CA TRP A 150 -4.65 -13.30 -9.80
C TRP A 150 -3.84 -14.12 -8.79
N LEU A 151 -3.18 -15.20 -9.24
CA LEU A 151 -2.28 -15.99 -8.40
C LEU A 151 -1.08 -15.14 -7.92
N ALA A 152 -0.47 -14.36 -8.79
CA ALA A 152 0.61 -13.45 -8.45
C ALA A 152 0.15 -12.37 -7.46
N ASN A 153 -1.09 -11.87 -7.59
CA ASN A 153 -1.68 -10.93 -6.64
C ASN A 153 -1.94 -11.59 -5.28
N ALA A 154 -2.42 -12.84 -5.26
CA ALA A 154 -2.59 -13.62 -4.04
C ALA A 154 -1.28 -13.77 -3.26
N ARG A 155 -0.18 -14.09 -3.94
CA ARG A 155 1.17 -14.20 -3.33
C ARG A 155 1.71 -12.88 -2.77
N ARG A 156 1.21 -11.73 -3.23
CA ARG A 156 1.55 -10.41 -2.69
C ARG A 156 0.59 -9.92 -1.60
N THR A 157 -0.56 -10.60 -1.45
CA THR A 157 -1.61 -10.20 -0.49
C THR A 157 -1.59 -11.07 0.76
N PHE A 158 -1.16 -12.32 0.62
CA PHE A 158 -1.13 -13.30 1.69
C PHE A 158 0.28 -13.83 1.90
N LYS A 159 0.58 -14.20 3.15
CA LYS A 159 1.79 -14.91 3.55
C LYS A 159 1.44 -16.12 4.41
N GLU A 160 2.37 -17.07 4.51
CA GLU A 160 2.23 -18.18 5.45
C GLU A 160 2.59 -17.74 6.87
N ASP A 161 1.75 -18.08 7.83
CA ASP A 161 2.05 -17.92 9.24
C ASP A 161 2.97 -19.08 9.72
N LYS A 162 3.40 -19.04 10.98
CA LYS A 162 4.24 -20.08 11.59
C LYS A 162 3.62 -21.49 11.59
N ASN A 163 2.34 -21.62 11.32
CA ASN A 163 1.62 -22.89 11.24
C ASN A 163 1.34 -23.31 9.79
N GLY A 164 1.91 -22.60 8.80
CA GLY A 164 1.67 -22.86 7.37
C GLY A 164 0.30 -22.41 6.87
N ARG A 165 -0.42 -21.56 7.60
CA ARG A 165 -1.72 -21.04 7.18
C ARG A 165 -1.53 -19.72 6.44
N LEU A 166 -2.27 -19.54 5.35
CA LEU A 166 -2.28 -18.28 4.64
C LEU A 166 -3.05 -17.22 5.43
N VAL A 167 -2.38 -16.13 5.72
CA VAL A 167 -2.94 -14.95 6.40
C VAL A 167 -2.62 -13.70 5.58
N PRO A 168 -3.42 -12.62 5.69
CA PRO A 168 -3.08 -11.36 5.03
C PRO A 168 -1.67 -10.90 5.41
N ASP A 169 -0.93 -10.36 4.43
CA ASP A 169 0.43 -9.82 4.66
C ASP A 169 0.39 -8.41 5.26
N TYR A 170 -0.54 -8.21 6.19
CA TYR A 170 -0.68 -7.00 6.99
C TYR A 170 -1.36 -7.31 8.32
N ASP A 171 -1.18 -6.43 9.30
CA ASP A 171 -1.91 -6.51 10.57
C ASP A 171 -3.39 -6.21 10.37
N VAL A 172 -4.26 -7.16 10.72
CA VAL A 172 -5.72 -6.98 10.60
C VAL A 172 -6.27 -5.83 11.46
N ALA A 173 -5.52 -5.43 12.48
CA ALA A 173 -5.83 -4.26 13.31
C ALA A 173 -5.79 -2.93 12.52
N LEU A 174 -5.23 -2.91 11.31
CA LEU A 174 -5.34 -1.80 10.36
C LEU A 174 -6.80 -1.41 10.08
N ALA A 175 -7.74 -2.33 10.17
CA ALA A 175 -9.16 -2.02 10.02
C ALA A 175 -9.63 -0.94 11.00
N LYS A 176 -9.02 -0.84 12.19
CA LYS A 176 -9.34 0.20 13.18
C LYS A 176 -9.02 1.61 12.69
N SER A 177 -8.03 1.78 11.80
CA SER A 177 -7.71 3.08 11.22
C SER A 177 -8.82 3.63 10.30
N LEU A 178 -9.78 2.79 9.92
CA LEU A 178 -10.96 3.15 9.14
C LEU A 178 -12.22 3.34 10.01
N GLU A 179 -12.12 3.06 11.31
CA GLU A 179 -13.21 3.30 12.26
C GLU A 179 -13.31 4.81 12.54
N GLY A 180 -14.55 5.31 12.65
CA GLY A 180 -14.80 6.73 12.94
C GLY A 180 -14.60 7.69 11.76
N VAL A 181 -14.12 7.22 10.62
CA VAL A 181 -14.08 8.04 9.40
C VAL A 181 -15.51 8.14 8.84
N ASP A 182 -16.00 9.37 8.75
CA ASP A 182 -17.28 9.69 8.12
C ASP A 182 -17.08 9.73 6.60
N PHE A 183 -17.41 8.62 5.94
CA PHE A 183 -17.28 8.51 4.49
C PHE A 183 -18.41 9.19 3.70
N GLU A 184 -19.39 9.80 4.38
CA GLU A 184 -20.46 10.57 3.73
C GLU A 184 -20.03 12.02 3.47
N LYS A 185 -18.99 12.46 4.16
CA LYS A 185 -18.40 13.79 3.95
C LYS A 185 -17.15 13.72 3.07
N PRO A 186 -16.97 14.66 2.15
CA PRO A 186 -15.69 14.79 1.45
C PRO A 186 -14.57 14.91 2.48
N LEU A 187 -13.53 14.11 2.32
CA LEU A 187 -12.32 14.31 3.12
C LEU A 187 -11.71 15.69 2.73
N PRO A 188 -11.28 16.48 3.70
CA PRO A 188 -10.64 17.75 3.38
C PRO A 188 -9.40 17.48 2.53
N PRO A 189 -9.11 18.37 1.58
CA PRO A 189 -7.95 18.29 0.72
C PRO A 189 -6.63 18.38 1.51
#